data_1542ad297ac9617d939f0cce5a8f9516
#
_entry.id   1542ad297ac9617d939f0cce5a8f9516
#
_cell.length_a   1.000
_cell.length_b   1.000
_cell.length_c   1.000
_cell.angle_alpha   90.00
_cell.angle_beta   90.00
_cell.angle_gamma   90.00
#
_symmetry.space_group_name_H-M   'P 1'
#
loop_
_entity.id
_entity.type
_entity.pdbx_description
1 polymer ?
#
loop_
_entity_poly.entity_id
_entity_poly.type
_entity_poly.pdbx_seq_one_letter_code
_entity_poly.pdbx_strand_id
1 'polypeptide(L)'
;MPGTKFSYGNKSGFAGLKSKILQPALTSHYEVEIPVGSGTLNTLLTDIAPADDQKTLGISCSEASLPGSSVATFEIKNDYAGVTERYAHRRMYDDRIDFTFYVDTQKYLPIRFFERWMRYVTGESGPRTDTDERNLVNVGYHYRMNFPEEYRCERGLKITKFEKDYRNSLEYEFIGAYPVAVNSMPVSYDSSGLLKC
;
A
#
# COMPACT_ATOMS: atom_id res chain seq x y z
N MET A 1 -4.38 57.06 -4.36
CA MET A 1 -3.79 55.71 -4.32
C MET A 1 -3.59 55.26 -5.74
N PRO A 2 -2.38 54.92 -6.19
CA PRO A 2 -2.20 54.42 -7.54
C PRO A 2 -2.75 52.99 -7.63
N GLY A 3 -3.73 52.81 -8.51
CA GLY A 3 -4.37 51.53 -8.75
C GLY A 3 -3.33 50.49 -9.23
N THR A 4 -3.26 49.39 -8.50
CA THR A 4 -2.49 48.20 -8.88
C THR A 4 -3.06 47.69 -10.20
N LYS A 5 -2.37 47.93 -11.31
CA LYS A 5 -2.68 47.29 -12.60
C LYS A 5 -2.51 45.79 -12.41
N PHE A 6 -3.63 45.08 -12.33
CA PHE A 6 -3.58 43.60 -12.48
C PHE A 6 -3.03 43.33 -13.89
N SER A 7 -1.80 42.91 -13.97
CA SER A 7 -1.22 42.40 -15.19
C SER A 7 -1.96 41.10 -15.51
N TYR A 8 -2.89 41.12 -16.42
CA TYR A 8 -3.42 39.93 -17.04
C TYR A 8 -2.26 39.23 -17.71
N GLY A 9 -1.87 38.10 -17.11
CA GLY A 9 -0.74 37.30 -17.56
C GLY A 9 -0.78 37.08 -19.06
N ASN A 10 0.37 37.21 -19.62
CA ASN A 10 0.69 37.09 -21.03
C ASN A 10 -0.15 35.97 -21.68
N LYS A 11 -0.81 36.25 -22.81
CA LYS A 11 -1.62 35.26 -23.55
C LYS A 11 -0.84 34.00 -23.94
N SER A 12 0.50 34.04 -23.96
CA SER A 12 1.38 32.89 -24.05
C SER A 12 1.24 31.92 -22.87
N GLY A 13 0.78 32.38 -21.69
CA GLY A 13 0.50 31.53 -20.55
C GLY A 13 -0.68 30.58 -20.75
N PHE A 14 -1.69 30.99 -21.52
CA PHE A 14 -2.86 30.17 -21.80
C PHE A 14 -2.52 29.00 -22.77
N ALA A 15 -1.70 29.23 -23.75
CA ALA A 15 -1.25 28.18 -24.68
C ALA A 15 -0.36 27.16 -23.95
N GLY A 16 0.53 27.62 -23.06
CA GLY A 16 1.34 26.75 -22.19
C GLY A 16 0.50 25.98 -21.18
N LEU A 17 -0.56 26.60 -20.64
CA LEU A 17 -1.49 25.94 -19.75
C LEU A 17 -2.30 24.86 -20.47
N LYS A 18 -2.75 25.14 -21.69
CA LYS A 18 -3.50 24.20 -22.53
C LYS A 18 -2.67 22.96 -22.88
N SER A 19 -1.39 23.13 -23.18
CA SER A 19 -0.49 21.99 -23.45
C SER A 19 -0.30 21.10 -22.21
N LYS A 20 -0.28 21.68 -21.01
CA LYS A 20 -0.19 20.92 -19.74
C LYS A 20 -1.49 20.20 -19.42
N ILE A 21 -2.64 20.80 -19.69
CA ILE A 21 -3.96 20.17 -19.48
C ILE A 21 -4.18 19.00 -20.44
N LEU A 22 -3.58 19.04 -21.63
CA LEU A 22 -3.68 17.98 -22.63
C LEU A 22 -2.76 16.77 -22.34
N GLN A 23 -1.98 16.81 -21.25
CA GLN A 23 -1.15 15.71 -20.79
C GLN A 23 -1.61 15.22 -19.41
N PRO A 24 -2.81 14.63 -19.32
CA PRO A 24 -3.27 14.07 -18.05
C PRO A 24 -2.41 12.87 -17.67
N ALA A 25 -2.16 12.69 -16.37
CA ALA A 25 -1.52 11.51 -15.85
C ALA A 25 -2.40 10.27 -16.10
N LEU A 26 -1.81 9.19 -16.57
CA LEU A 26 -2.50 7.93 -16.81
C LEU A 26 -2.53 7.11 -15.52
N THR A 27 -3.56 6.31 -15.32
CA THR A 27 -3.66 5.40 -14.16
C THR A 27 -2.71 4.21 -14.27
N SER A 28 -2.29 3.85 -15.47
CA SER A 28 -1.29 2.83 -15.75
C SER A 28 0.13 3.34 -15.45
N HIS A 29 1.11 2.46 -15.44
CA HIS A 29 2.53 2.73 -15.20
C HIS A 29 2.81 3.08 -13.73
N TYR A 30 2.76 2.07 -12.92
CA TYR A 30 3.19 2.13 -11.53
C TYR A 30 4.00 0.87 -11.18
N GLU A 31 4.79 0.98 -10.16
CA GLU A 31 5.59 -0.11 -9.60
C GLU A 31 5.37 -0.16 -8.09
N VAL A 32 5.28 -1.37 -7.57
CA VAL A 32 5.16 -1.62 -6.14
C VAL A 32 6.40 -2.37 -5.67
N GLU A 33 7.11 -1.81 -4.72
CA GLU A 33 8.20 -2.49 -4.05
C GLU A 33 7.78 -2.87 -2.64
N ILE A 34 7.95 -4.14 -2.29
CA ILE A 34 7.70 -4.66 -0.94
C ILE A 34 9.06 -5.11 -0.36
N PRO A 35 9.89 -4.19 0.12
CA PRO A 35 11.16 -4.52 0.69
C PRO A 35 10.95 -5.13 2.07
N VAL A 36 11.19 -6.39 2.19
CA VAL A 36 11.20 -7.08 3.47
C VAL A 36 12.56 -6.84 4.11
N GLY A 37 12.67 -5.96 5.04
CA GLY A 37 13.88 -5.52 5.73
C GLY A 37 14.96 -6.57 6.03
N SER A 38 15.61 -6.42 7.15
CA SER A 38 16.56 -7.39 7.71
C SER A 38 15.90 -8.19 8.86
N GLY A 39 16.49 -9.27 9.29
CA GLY A 39 16.04 -10.02 10.46
C GLY A 39 15.25 -11.29 10.15
N THR A 40 14.57 -11.81 11.16
CA THR A 40 13.86 -13.10 11.09
C THR A 40 12.77 -13.11 10.04
N LEU A 41 11.99 -12.03 9.95
CA LEU A 41 10.95 -11.88 8.94
C LEU A 41 11.52 -11.99 7.52
N ASN A 42 12.62 -11.32 7.24
CA ASN A 42 13.27 -11.40 5.94
C ASN A 42 13.70 -12.82 5.62
N THR A 43 14.30 -13.53 6.57
CA THR A 43 14.72 -14.92 6.39
C THR A 43 13.53 -15.82 6.05
N LEU A 44 12.42 -15.68 6.78
CA LEU A 44 11.21 -16.46 6.58
C LEU A 44 10.54 -16.18 5.22
N LEU A 45 10.55 -14.93 4.78
CA LEU A 45 9.94 -14.55 3.52
C LEU A 45 10.85 -14.81 2.32
N THR A 46 12.16 -14.72 2.49
CA THR A 46 13.14 -15.06 1.45
C THR A 46 13.13 -16.56 1.12
N ASP A 47 12.78 -17.40 2.07
CA ASP A 47 12.59 -18.86 1.85
C ASP A 47 11.45 -19.13 0.84
N ILE A 48 10.38 -18.33 0.87
CA ILE A 48 9.26 -18.45 -0.06
C ILE A 48 9.47 -17.62 -1.33
N ALA A 49 9.98 -16.43 -1.17
CA ALA A 49 10.17 -15.43 -2.22
C ALA A 49 11.61 -14.89 -2.18
N PRO A 50 12.56 -15.52 -2.87
CA PRO A 50 13.89 -14.95 -3.10
C PRO A 50 13.80 -13.55 -3.71
N ALA A 51 14.89 -12.80 -3.69
CA ALA A 51 14.91 -11.39 -4.13
C ALA A 51 14.31 -11.16 -5.54
N ASP A 52 14.48 -12.10 -6.45
CA ASP A 52 13.90 -12.04 -7.79
C ASP A 52 12.38 -12.29 -7.78
N ASP A 53 11.91 -13.17 -6.91
CA ASP A 53 10.49 -13.44 -6.74
C ASP A 53 9.78 -12.27 -6.04
N GLN A 54 10.46 -11.53 -5.17
CA GLN A 54 9.93 -10.28 -4.57
C GLN A 54 9.71 -9.20 -5.62
N LYS A 55 10.61 -9.06 -6.58
CA LYS A 55 10.41 -8.16 -7.73
C LYS A 55 9.23 -8.63 -8.59
N THR A 56 9.14 -9.93 -8.82
CA THR A 56 8.01 -10.52 -9.56
C THR A 56 6.69 -10.26 -8.83
N LEU A 57 6.68 -10.32 -7.49
CA LEU A 57 5.52 -9.96 -6.68
C LEU A 57 5.10 -8.51 -6.92
N GLY A 58 6.04 -7.56 -6.91
CA GLY A 58 5.75 -6.16 -7.21
C GLY A 58 5.14 -5.95 -8.61
N ILE A 59 5.67 -6.64 -9.61
CA ILE A 59 5.18 -6.57 -11.00
C ILE A 59 3.79 -7.22 -11.13
N SER A 60 3.49 -8.25 -10.34
CA SER A 60 2.19 -8.94 -10.36
C SER A 60 1.04 -8.13 -9.76
N CYS A 61 1.33 -6.96 -9.18
CA CYS A 61 0.32 -6.05 -8.65
C CYS A 61 -0.54 -5.49 -9.79
N SER A 62 -1.82 -5.84 -9.80
CA SER A 62 -2.77 -5.38 -10.83
C SER A 62 -3.48 -4.08 -10.45
N GLU A 63 -3.62 -3.83 -9.17
CA GLU A 63 -4.24 -2.62 -8.61
C GLU A 63 -3.52 -2.20 -7.33
N ALA A 64 -3.26 -0.90 -7.23
CA ALA A 64 -2.75 -0.27 -6.03
C ALA A 64 -3.44 1.07 -5.82
N SER A 65 -3.93 1.34 -4.62
CA SER A 65 -4.51 2.62 -4.29
C SER A 65 -3.44 3.57 -3.75
N LEU A 66 -3.42 4.80 -4.24
CA LEU A 66 -2.58 5.84 -3.65
C LEU A 66 -3.24 6.35 -2.37
N PRO A 67 -2.45 6.67 -1.33
CA PRO A 67 -3.00 7.09 -0.05
C PRO A 67 -3.69 8.45 -0.16
N GLY A 68 -4.87 8.53 0.41
CA GLY A 68 -5.57 9.78 0.62
C GLY A 68 -5.05 10.54 1.85
N SER A 69 -5.40 11.80 1.94
CA SER A 69 -5.19 12.57 3.15
C SER A 69 -6.32 13.56 3.35
N SER A 70 -6.72 13.77 4.59
CA SER A 70 -7.75 14.71 4.96
C SER A 70 -7.28 15.59 6.10
N VAL A 71 -7.96 16.72 6.28
CA VAL A 71 -7.71 17.61 7.40
C VAL A 71 -8.93 17.57 8.31
N ALA A 72 -8.73 17.13 9.55
CA ALA A 72 -9.75 17.24 10.57
C ALA A 72 -9.94 18.71 10.91
N THR A 73 -11.19 19.14 10.94
CA THR A 73 -11.56 20.52 11.29
C THR A 73 -12.43 20.53 12.54
N PHE A 74 -12.36 21.60 13.29
CA PHE A 74 -13.31 21.89 14.35
C PHE A 74 -14.10 23.15 14.02
N GLU A 75 -15.35 23.15 14.43
CA GLU A 75 -16.26 24.25 14.19
C GLU A 75 -16.43 25.07 15.48
N ILE A 76 -16.29 26.37 15.37
CA ILE A 76 -16.71 27.32 16.39
C ILE A 76 -18.06 27.88 15.98
N LYS A 77 -19.08 27.51 16.78
CA LYS A 77 -20.44 27.99 16.59
C LYS A 77 -20.73 29.11 17.58
N ASN A 78 -21.43 30.13 17.14
CA ASN A 78 -21.93 31.17 17.99
C ASN A 78 -20.91 32.14 18.56
N ASP A 79 -19.93 32.52 17.81
CA ASP A 79 -19.30 33.80 18.13
C ASP A 79 -20.30 34.94 17.96
N TYR A 80 -20.08 36.08 18.60
CA TYR A 80 -20.93 37.26 18.70
C TYR A 80 -21.63 37.69 17.39
N ALA A 81 -21.11 37.27 16.24
CA ALA A 81 -21.68 37.57 14.92
C ALA A 81 -22.58 36.48 14.34
N GLY A 82 -22.78 35.34 15.03
CA GLY A 82 -23.60 34.24 14.56
C GLY A 82 -23.03 33.47 13.35
N VAL A 83 -21.77 33.70 13.00
CA VAL A 83 -21.07 33.03 11.90
C VAL A 83 -20.41 31.77 12.42
N THR A 84 -20.57 30.65 11.70
CA THR A 84 -19.85 29.42 11.99
C THR A 84 -18.51 29.44 11.26
N GLU A 85 -17.44 29.35 12.03
CA GLU A 85 -16.10 29.30 11.48
C GLU A 85 -15.51 27.86 11.61
N ARG A 86 -14.74 27.46 10.62
CA ARG A 86 -14.06 26.16 10.60
C ARG A 86 -12.55 26.35 10.60
N TYR A 87 -11.90 25.72 11.57
CA TYR A 87 -10.45 25.77 11.70
C TYR A 87 -9.85 24.39 11.52
N ALA A 88 -8.69 24.33 10.86
CA ALA A 88 -7.93 23.11 10.70
C ALA A 88 -7.35 22.67 12.07
N HIS A 89 -7.50 21.40 12.41
CA HIS A 89 -6.98 20.81 13.65
C HIS A 89 -5.74 19.97 13.38
N ARG A 90 -5.87 18.91 12.58
CA ARG A 90 -4.78 17.98 12.28
C ARG A 90 -4.95 17.35 10.90
N ARG A 91 -3.85 16.96 10.30
CA ARG A 91 -3.86 16.13 9.08
C ARG A 91 -4.04 14.68 9.46
N MET A 92 -4.95 14.01 8.78
CA MET A 92 -5.16 12.56 8.87
C MET A 92 -4.69 11.93 7.56
N TYR A 93 -4.02 10.81 7.69
CA TYR A 93 -3.58 9.99 6.56
C TYR A 93 -4.39 8.70 6.56
N ASP A 94 -4.56 8.11 5.40
CA ASP A 94 -5.11 6.77 5.32
C ASP A 94 -4.15 5.79 6.01
N ASP A 95 -4.71 4.97 6.87
CA ASP A 95 -3.99 3.96 7.64
C ASP A 95 -3.98 2.58 6.98
N ARG A 96 -4.72 2.43 5.87
CA ARG A 96 -4.85 1.20 5.09
C ARG A 96 -4.71 1.48 3.62
N ILE A 97 -4.14 0.50 2.93
CA ILE A 97 -4.00 0.51 1.47
C ILE A 97 -4.37 -0.88 0.98
N ASP A 98 -5.17 -0.91 -0.07
CA ASP A 98 -5.55 -2.15 -0.72
C ASP A 98 -4.69 -2.37 -1.96
N PHE A 99 -4.20 -3.60 -2.09
CA PHE A 99 -3.47 -4.08 -3.24
C PHE A 99 -4.17 -5.30 -3.81
N THR A 100 -4.17 -5.41 -5.12
CA THR A 100 -4.66 -6.60 -5.81
C THR A 100 -3.53 -7.19 -6.65
N PHE A 101 -3.24 -8.46 -6.45
CA PHE A 101 -2.18 -9.17 -7.16
C PHE A 101 -2.75 -10.24 -8.07
N TYR A 102 -2.16 -10.43 -9.25
CA TYR A 102 -2.37 -11.63 -10.04
C TYR A 102 -1.64 -12.80 -9.40
N VAL A 103 -2.33 -13.93 -9.31
CA VAL A 103 -1.76 -15.14 -8.71
C VAL A 103 -1.10 -15.99 -9.79
N ASP A 104 0.18 -16.28 -9.60
CA ASP A 104 0.95 -17.16 -10.47
C ASP A 104 0.53 -18.63 -10.30
N THR A 105 0.47 -19.36 -11.41
CA THR A 105 0.06 -20.77 -11.44
C THR A 105 1.11 -21.73 -10.92
N GLN A 106 2.39 -21.35 -10.93
CA GLN A 106 3.47 -22.24 -10.53
C GLN A 106 3.72 -22.23 -9.03
N LYS A 107 3.78 -21.05 -8.44
CA LYS A 107 4.20 -20.86 -7.04
C LYS A 107 3.09 -20.38 -6.13
N TYR A 108 1.99 -19.81 -6.67
CA TYR A 108 0.95 -19.11 -5.90
C TYR A 108 1.56 -18.04 -4.98
N LEU A 109 2.56 -17.34 -5.50
CA LEU A 109 3.48 -16.52 -4.74
C LEU A 109 2.80 -15.47 -3.84
N PRO A 110 1.85 -14.62 -4.33
CA PRO A 110 1.23 -13.61 -3.48
C PRO A 110 0.53 -14.21 -2.26
N ILE A 111 -0.24 -15.27 -2.46
CA ILE A 111 -1.00 -15.93 -1.39
C ILE A 111 -0.04 -16.46 -0.32
N ARG A 112 0.95 -17.25 -0.75
CA ARG A 112 1.90 -17.89 0.17
C ARG A 112 2.73 -16.86 0.93
N PHE A 113 3.10 -15.77 0.27
CA PHE A 113 3.90 -14.69 0.86
C PHE A 113 3.13 -13.96 1.96
N PHE A 114 1.93 -13.46 1.67
CA PHE A 114 1.14 -12.73 2.66
C PHE A 114 0.61 -13.63 3.78
N GLU A 115 0.19 -14.85 3.48
CA GLU A 115 -0.20 -15.84 4.50
C GLU A 115 0.96 -16.16 5.44
N ARG A 116 2.16 -16.33 4.91
CA ARG A 116 3.35 -16.59 5.75
C ARG A 116 3.67 -15.39 6.63
N TRP A 117 3.56 -14.19 6.10
CA TRP A 117 3.77 -12.98 6.87
C TRP A 117 2.74 -12.82 7.98
N MET A 118 1.46 -13.01 7.70
CA MET A 118 0.41 -12.98 8.73
C MET A 118 0.61 -14.02 9.82
N ARG A 119 0.99 -15.24 9.45
CA ARG A 119 1.33 -16.28 10.45
C ARG A 119 2.51 -15.87 11.33
N TYR A 120 3.46 -15.16 10.78
CA TYR A 120 4.55 -14.62 11.59
C TYR A 120 4.05 -13.53 12.55
N VAL A 121 3.17 -12.65 12.12
CA VAL A 121 2.55 -11.64 13.00
C VAL A 121 1.83 -12.30 14.19
N THR A 122 1.11 -13.39 13.93
CA THR A 122 0.34 -14.12 14.96
C THR A 122 1.19 -15.09 15.80
N GLY A 123 2.48 -15.20 15.50
CA GLY A 123 3.38 -16.12 16.22
C GLY A 123 3.22 -17.59 15.82
N GLU A 124 2.48 -17.89 14.75
CA GLU A 124 2.26 -19.25 14.25
C GLU A 124 3.41 -19.77 13.37
N SER A 125 4.42 -18.96 13.13
CA SER A 125 5.45 -19.24 12.12
C SER A 125 6.72 -19.92 12.66
N GLY A 126 6.60 -20.73 13.69
CA GLY A 126 7.70 -21.64 14.05
C GLY A 126 8.08 -22.57 12.87
N PRO A 127 9.30 -23.13 12.83
CA PRO A 127 9.62 -24.18 11.88
C PRO A 127 8.70 -25.37 12.11
N ARG A 128 7.68 -25.51 11.28
CA ARG A 128 6.77 -26.64 11.33
C ARG A 128 7.48 -27.85 10.72
N THR A 129 7.93 -28.73 11.57
CA THR A 129 8.16 -30.12 11.19
C THR A 129 6.82 -30.85 11.19
N ASP A 130 6.67 -31.90 10.38
CA ASP A 130 5.43 -32.73 10.33
C ASP A 130 4.99 -33.24 11.71
N THR A 131 5.90 -33.20 12.69
CA THR A 131 5.67 -33.57 14.08
C THR A 131 4.90 -32.46 14.86
N ASP A 132 5.07 -31.19 14.45
CA ASP A 132 4.49 -30.05 15.17
C ASP A 132 2.99 -29.89 14.86
N GLU A 133 2.54 -30.31 13.67
CA GLU A 133 1.11 -30.31 13.34
C GLU A 133 0.31 -31.29 14.21
N ARG A 134 0.91 -32.38 14.61
CA ARG A 134 0.31 -33.34 15.55
C ARG A 134 0.34 -32.86 17.00
N ASN A 135 1.31 -32.03 17.35
CA ASN A 135 1.48 -31.48 18.69
C ASN A 135 0.64 -30.23 18.94
N LEU A 136 0.11 -29.57 17.90
CA LEU A 136 -0.83 -28.45 18.04
C LEU A 136 -2.05 -28.79 18.88
N VAL A 137 -2.46 -30.06 18.91
CA VAL A 137 -3.55 -30.55 19.75
C VAL A 137 -3.17 -30.56 21.23
N ASN A 138 -1.88 -30.71 21.55
CA ASN A 138 -1.38 -30.86 22.92
C ASN A 138 -0.80 -29.57 23.52
N VAL A 139 -0.46 -28.57 22.72
CA VAL A 139 0.23 -27.35 23.19
C VAL A 139 -0.73 -26.23 23.60
N GLY A 140 -2.04 -26.43 23.45
CA GLY A 140 -3.04 -25.41 23.75
C GLY A 140 -2.89 -24.19 22.79
N TYR A 141 -3.99 -23.53 22.52
CA TYR A 141 -4.04 -22.33 21.67
C TYR A 141 -3.40 -21.13 22.38
N HIS A 142 -2.09 -21.11 22.49
CA HIS A 142 -1.35 -19.94 22.98
C HIS A 142 -0.82 -19.14 21.78
N TYR A 143 -1.68 -18.30 21.21
CA TYR A 143 -1.28 -17.33 20.23
C TYR A 143 -0.56 -16.18 20.92
N ARG A 144 0.73 -16.11 20.76
CA ARG A 144 1.53 -14.96 21.17
C ARG A 144 1.91 -14.18 19.93
N MET A 145 1.31 -13.01 19.78
CA MET A 145 1.71 -12.11 18.71
C MET A 145 3.16 -11.68 18.90
N ASN A 146 3.89 -11.63 17.80
CA ASN A 146 5.24 -11.08 17.79
C ASN A 146 5.20 -9.57 18.04
N PHE A 147 6.32 -9.01 18.46
CA PHE A 147 6.42 -7.57 18.67
C PHE A 147 6.38 -6.81 17.34
N PRO A 148 5.80 -5.58 17.32
CA PRO A 148 5.72 -4.76 16.12
C PRO A 148 7.06 -4.52 15.42
N GLU A 149 8.15 -4.44 16.18
CA GLU A 149 9.50 -4.28 15.66
C GLU A 149 9.98 -5.49 14.85
N GLU A 150 9.41 -6.68 15.11
CA GLU A 150 9.79 -7.91 14.45
C GLU A 150 9.04 -8.15 13.14
N TYR A 151 7.74 -7.77 13.07
CA TYR A 151 6.90 -8.08 11.92
C TYR A 151 6.65 -6.91 10.96
N ARG A 152 6.95 -5.68 11.37
CA ARG A 152 6.84 -4.52 10.48
C ARG A 152 7.95 -4.51 9.45
N CYS A 153 7.62 -4.06 8.26
CA CYS A 153 8.61 -3.83 7.22
C CYS A 153 9.52 -2.66 7.63
N GLU A 154 10.81 -2.92 7.88
CA GLU A 154 11.80 -1.88 8.26
C GLU A 154 12.02 -0.87 7.14
N ARG A 155 12.11 -1.36 5.90
CA ARG A 155 12.19 -0.52 4.71
C ARG A 155 10.78 -0.29 4.24
N GLY A 156 10.36 0.95 4.08
CA GLY A 156 9.01 1.28 3.69
C GLY A 156 8.55 0.54 2.42
N LEU A 157 7.30 0.10 2.41
CA LEU A 157 6.64 -0.32 1.19
C LEU A 157 6.53 0.90 0.28
N LYS A 158 6.92 0.77 -0.99
CA LYS A 158 6.95 1.89 -1.93
C LYS A 158 5.99 1.67 -3.08
N ILE A 159 5.28 2.74 -3.42
CA ILE A 159 4.50 2.81 -4.65
C ILE A 159 5.08 3.94 -5.47
N THR A 160 5.64 3.63 -6.62
CA THR A 160 6.17 4.59 -7.56
C THR A 160 5.26 4.68 -8.77
N LYS A 161 4.57 5.80 -8.90
CA LYS A 161 3.80 6.15 -10.09
C LYS A 161 4.69 6.92 -11.05
N PHE A 162 4.76 6.49 -12.29
CA PHE A 162 5.54 7.16 -13.33
C PHE A 162 4.73 7.32 -14.62
N GLU A 163 5.20 8.18 -15.48
CA GLU A 163 4.58 8.42 -16.78
C GLU A 163 5.37 7.73 -17.89
N LYS A 164 4.75 7.61 -19.06
CA LYS A 164 5.31 6.91 -20.22
C LYS A 164 6.68 7.44 -20.69
N ASP A 165 6.99 8.68 -20.38
CA ASP A 165 8.27 9.31 -20.72
C ASP A 165 9.37 9.10 -19.66
N TYR A 166 9.04 8.47 -18.52
CA TYR A 166 9.94 8.22 -17.38
C TYR A 166 10.64 9.46 -16.82
N ARG A 167 10.16 10.66 -17.13
CA ARG A 167 10.77 11.92 -16.67
C ARG A 167 10.28 12.35 -15.30
N ASN A 168 9.03 12.07 -15.01
CA ASN A 168 8.39 12.46 -13.77
C ASN A 168 7.87 11.21 -13.07
N SER A 169 8.13 11.11 -11.78
CA SER A 169 7.61 10.06 -10.92
C SER A 169 7.05 10.65 -9.63
N LEU A 170 6.08 9.96 -9.07
CA LEU A 170 5.52 10.26 -7.76
C LEU A 170 5.71 9.02 -6.90
N GLU A 171 6.44 9.16 -5.82
CA GLU A 171 6.78 8.07 -4.91
C GLU A 171 6.07 8.28 -3.57
N TYR A 172 5.45 7.21 -3.08
CA TYR A 172 4.92 7.10 -1.72
C TYR A 172 5.63 5.98 -0.99
N GLU A 173 6.11 6.27 0.20
CA GLU A 173 6.76 5.31 1.08
C GLU A 173 5.93 5.12 2.36
N PHE A 174 5.60 3.86 2.67
CA PHE A 174 4.81 3.48 3.84
C PHE A 174 5.70 2.79 4.87
N ILE A 175 6.06 3.51 5.90
CA ILE A 175 6.99 3.05 6.93
C ILE A 175 6.25 2.12 7.90
N GLY A 176 6.86 0.98 8.21
CA GLY A 176 6.31 0.02 9.16
C GLY A 176 5.07 -0.71 8.67
N ALA A 177 4.91 -0.87 7.35
CA ALA A 177 3.80 -1.60 6.75
C ALA A 177 3.81 -3.08 7.11
N TYR A 178 2.63 -3.68 7.26
CA TYR A 178 2.43 -5.10 7.44
C TYR A 178 1.04 -5.51 6.93
N PRO A 179 0.83 -6.76 6.50
CA PRO A 179 -0.46 -7.21 6.01
C PRO A 179 -1.46 -7.35 7.17
N VAL A 180 -2.63 -6.77 6.98
CA VAL A 180 -3.74 -6.83 7.96
C VAL A 180 -4.75 -7.90 7.59
N ALA A 181 -5.01 -8.07 6.30
CA ALA A 181 -5.98 -9.04 5.79
C ALA A 181 -5.61 -9.52 4.39
N VAL A 182 -5.95 -10.74 4.10
CA VAL A 182 -6.04 -11.29 2.74
C VAL A 182 -7.49 -11.65 2.50
N ASN A 183 -8.08 -11.09 1.46
CA ASN A 183 -9.48 -11.31 1.16
C ASN A 183 -9.72 -12.72 0.63
N SER A 184 -10.93 -13.24 0.82
CA SER A 184 -11.34 -14.52 0.25
C SER A 184 -11.36 -14.45 -1.29
N MET A 185 -10.82 -15.48 -1.92
CA MET A 185 -10.73 -15.58 -3.37
C MET A 185 -11.74 -16.62 -3.84
N PRO A 186 -12.78 -16.22 -4.62
CA PRO A 186 -13.74 -17.19 -5.15
C PRO A 186 -13.08 -18.05 -6.23
N VAL A 187 -13.28 -19.34 -6.14
CA VAL A 187 -12.90 -20.31 -7.18
C VAL A 187 -14.17 -20.99 -7.71
N SER A 188 -14.29 -21.11 -9.03
CA SER A 188 -15.46 -21.70 -9.68
C SER A 188 -15.02 -22.43 -10.94
N TYR A 189 -15.69 -23.55 -11.22
CA TYR A 189 -15.51 -24.26 -12.48
C TYR A 189 -16.24 -23.58 -13.65
N ASP A 190 -17.21 -22.73 -13.35
CA ASP A 190 -18.06 -22.08 -14.36
C ASP A 190 -17.40 -20.83 -14.96
N SER A 191 -16.37 -20.31 -14.35
CA SER A 191 -15.68 -19.10 -14.80
C SER A 191 -14.18 -19.34 -15.00
N SER A 192 -13.65 -18.89 -16.14
CA SER A 192 -12.23 -18.98 -16.48
C SER A 192 -11.49 -17.63 -16.31
N GLY A 193 -11.88 -16.85 -15.30
CA GLY A 193 -11.21 -15.59 -14.97
C GLY A 193 -9.84 -15.79 -14.33
N LEU A 194 -9.00 -14.74 -14.35
CA LEU A 194 -7.73 -14.74 -13.65
C LEU A 194 -7.96 -14.68 -12.14
N LEU A 195 -7.26 -15.52 -11.39
CA LEU A 195 -7.29 -15.48 -9.94
C LEU A 195 -6.52 -14.24 -9.45
N LYS A 196 -7.17 -13.47 -8.61
CA LYS A 196 -6.60 -12.28 -7.97
C LYS A 196 -6.65 -12.44 -6.45
N CYS A 197 -5.58 -12.00 -5.80
CA CYS A 197 -5.42 -11.95 -4.35
C CYS A 197 -5.36 -10.50 -3.88
#